data_af45ce2295f42831782cc4cc945cf498
#
_entry.id   af45ce2295f42831782cc4cc945cf498
#
_cell.length_a   1.000
_cell.length_b   1.000
_cell.length_c   1.000
_cell.angle_alpha   90.00
_cell.angle_beta   90.00
_cell.angle_gamma   90.00
#
_symmetry.space_group_name_H-M   'P 1'
#
loop_
_entity.id
_entity.type
_entity.pdbx_description
1 polymer ?
#
loop_
_entity_poly.entity_id
_entity_poly.type
_entity_poly.pdbx_seq_one_letter_code
_entity_poly.pdbx_strand_id
1 'polypeptide(L)'
;MEVGFLTACMGKTPIEEIIAWAGANGVRKLEIPPGHLGEDTPQRDEVLAKALAKAGVALSSIAAYDGGLLKDPKKGLADLKAAIDRCVRLGTDTCCALAGIAPQGMSREDAIDGPFTDIFGPACEHAAGKGVKVALENWYATLIMHFDHWDRVLERVPATNLGFNYDPSHLLWQGIDYLAGVETYASRIFHTHAKDTEVRDEVVRRVGVDGPDWWRYCIPGQGRVKWGEYVARLRRIGYDGVLSIEHEDGFIPPKDGVLLGKKYLEQFI
;
A
#
# COMPACT_ATOMS: atom_id res chain seq x y z
N MET A 1 7.92 7.85 12.80
CA MET A 1 6.94 6.92 12.17
C MET A 1 5.73 6.75 13.07
N GLU A 2 4.55 6.49 12.50
CA GLU A 2 3.30 6.21 13.22
C GLU A 2 2.69 4.90 12.71
N VAL A 3 1.85 4.24 13.52
CA VAL A 3 1.08 3.08 13.04
C VAL A 3 -0.29 3.55 12.57
N GLY A 4 -0.66 3.14 11.37
CA GLY A 4 -1.97 3.31 10.76
C GLY A 4 -2.55 1.98 10.29
N PHE A 5 -3.63 2.03 9.51
CA PHE A 5 -4.12 0.84 8.83
C PHE A 5 -4.91 1.17 7.56
N LEU A 6 -4.94 0.21 6.63
CA LEU A 6 -5.78 0.22 5.45
C LEU A 6 -7.21 -0.20 5.84
N THR A 7 -8.17 0.69 5.62
CA THR A 7 -9.55 0.50 6.08
C THR A 7 -10.31 -0.59 5.31
N ALA A 8 -9.77 -1.10 4.21
CA ALA A 8 -10.39 -2.16 3.41
C ALA A 8 -10.80 -3.39 4.25
N CYS A 9 -10.03 -3.74 5.28
CA CYS A 9 -10.34 -4.86 6.18
C CYS A 9 -11.65 -4.68 6.96
N MET A 10 -12.17 -3.47 7.12
CA MET A 10 -13.42 -3.18 7.82
C MET A 10 -14.66 -3.43 6.96
N GLY A 11 -14.48 -3.85 5.70
CA GLY A 11 -15.56 -4.27 4.80
C GLY A 11 -16.58 -3.16 4.53
N LYS A 12 -17.85 -3.41 4.89
CA LYS A 12 -18.96 -2.47 4.64
C LYS A 12 -19.25 -1.52 5.81
N THR A 13 -18.39 -1.47 6.82
CA THR A 13 -18.56 -0.52 7.93
C THR A 13 -18.49 0.92 7.39
N PRO A 14 -19.44 1.80 7.72
CA PRO A 14 -19.38 3.20 7.30
C PRO A 14 -18.09 3.87 7.72
N ILE A 15 -17.51 4.67 6.82
CA ILE A 15 -16.18 5.26 7.05
C ILE A 15 -16.15 6.17 8.28
N GLU A 16 -17.24 6.86 8.57
CA GLU A 16 -17.36 7.71 9.77
C GLU A 16 -17.26 6.90 11.07
N GLU A 17 -17.80 5.69 11.08
CA GLU A 17 -17.66 4.76 12.21
C GLU A 17 -16.21 4.26 12.33
N ILE A 18 -15.57 3.96 11.21
CA ILE A 18 -14.14 3.56 11.18
C ILE A 18 -13.27 4.69 11.72
N ILE A 19 -13.48 5.92 11.26
CA ILE A 19 -12.74 7.10 11.72
C ILE A 19 -12.94 7.32 13.24
N ALA A 20 -14.17 7.25 13.71
CA ALA A 20 -14.47 7.41 15.14
C ALA A 20 -13.82 6.30 15.97
N TRP A 21 -13.90 5.04 15.52
CA TRP A 21 -13.25 3.91 16.17
C TRP A 21 -11.72 4.05 16.20
N ALA A 22 -11.11 4.45 15.08
CA ALA A 22 -9.68 4.67 14.99
C ALA A 22 -9.22 5.73 16.01
N GLY A 23 -9.87 6.88 16.05
CA GLY A 23 -9.57 7.95 17.00
C GLY A 23 -9.70 7.50 18.46
N ALA A 24 -10.78 6.77 18.78
CA ALA A 24 -11.02 6.24 20.14
C ALA A 24 -9.97 5.20 20.58
N ASN A 25 -9.34 4.50 19.65
CA ASN A 25 -8.32 3.48 19.90
C ASN A 25 -6.88 3.97 19.66
N GLY A 26 -6.68 5.29 19.51
CA GLY A 26 -5.36 5.88 19.34
C GLY A 26 -4.68 5.56 18.01
N VAL A 27 -5.45 5.17 16.97
CA VAL A 27 -4.94 5.07 15.59
C VAL A 27 -5.12 6.42 14.92
N ARG A 28 -4.02 7.04 14.50
CA ARG A 28 -4.01 8.42 14.01
C ARG A 28 -3.86 8.54 12.50
N LYS A 29 -3.53 7.46 11.80
CA LYS A 29 -3.32 7.44 10.36
C LYS A 29 -4.21 6.39 9.71
N LEU A 30 -4.91 6.77 8.65
CA LEU A 30 -5.74 5.86 7.86
C LEU A 30 -5.32 5.91 6.39
N GLU A 31 -5.23 4.76 5.81
CA GLU A 31 -5.21 4.55 4.38
C GLU A 31 -6.61 4.13 3.94
N ILE A 32 -7.21 4.90 3.01
CA ILE A 32 -8.63 4.73 2.70
C ILE A 32 -8.83 4.47 1.20
N PRO A 33 -9.44 3.34 0.82
CA PRO A 33 -9.78 3.07 -0.58
C PRO A 33 -10.97 3.94 -1.02
N PRO A 34 -11.07 4.28 -2.33
CA PRO A 34 -12.16 5.09 -2.88
C PRO A 34 -13.57 4.60 -2.51
N GLY A 35 -13.75 3.27 -2.45
CA GLY A 35 -15.02 2.67 -2.05
C GLY A 35 -15.51 3.04 -0.65
N HIS A 36 -14.60 3.26 0.30
CA HIS A 36 -14.93 3.75 1.64
C HIS A 36 -15.10 5.27 1.69
N LEU A 37 -14.40 6.02 0.84
CA LEU A 37 -14.56 7.48 0.78
C LEU A 37 -15.96 7.90 0.30
N GLY A 38 -16.65 7.02 -0.47
CA GLY A 38 -17.93 7.32 -1.10
C GLY A 38 -17.78 8.24 -2.31
N GLU A 39 -18.85 8.95 -2.68
CA GLU A 39 -18.88 9.80 -3.86
C GLU A 39 -17.72 10.81 -3.90
N ASP A 40 -17.14 10.98 -5.09
CA ASP A 40 -16.06 11.94 -5.31
C ASP A 40 -16.66 13.33 -5.57
N THR A 41 -17.06 13.99 -4.47
CA THR A 41 -17.63 15.34 -4.50
C THR A 41 -17.01 16.23 -3.41
N PRO A 42 -16.87 17.55 -3.63
CA PRO A 42 -16.37 18.46 -2.60
C PRO A 42 -17.18 18.42 -1.31
N GLN A 43 -18.50 18.24 -1.39
CA GLN A 43 -19.40 18.16 -0.24
C GLN A 43 -19.12 16.92 0.59
N ARG A 44 -18.90 15.78 -0.05
CA ARG A 44 -18.52 14.54 0.63
C ARG A 44 -17.16 14.65 1.30
N ASP A 45 -16.19 15.25 0.61
CA ASP A 45 -14.85 15.44 1.14
C ASP A 45 -14.83 16.39 2.34
N GLU A 46 -15.68 17.42 2.36
CA GLU A 46 -15.84 18.29 3.53
C GLU A 46 -16.40 17.55 4.75
N VAL A 47 -17.36 16.66 4.55
CA VAL A 47 -17.91 15.80 5.63
C VAL A 47 -16.82 14.89 6.19
N LEU A 48 -16.02 14.26 5.33
CA LEU A 48 -14.92 13.40 5.73
C LEU A 48 -13.83 14.18 6.49
N ALA A 49 -13.43 15.34 5.98
CA ALA A 49 -12.43 16.19 6.63
C ALA A 49 -12.87 16.60 8.05
N LYS A 50 -14.15 16.94 8.23
CA LYS A 50 -14.71 17.25 9.57
C LYS A 50 -14.70 16.04 10.50
N ALA A 51 -15.04 14.84 9.99
CA ALA A 51 -15.01 13.62 10.77
C ALA A 51 -13.59 13.25 11.20
N LEU A 52 -12.62 13.33 10.29
CA LEU A 52 -11.20 13.10 10.55
C LEU A 52 -10.67 14.06 11.61
N ALA A 53 -10.91 15.37 11.44
CA ALA A 53 -10.47 16.39 12.38
C ALA A 53 -11.08 16.18 13.79
N LYS A 54 -12.37 15.86 13.88
CA LYS A 54 -13.07 15.58 15.13
C LYS A 54 -12.47 14.38 15.88
N ALA A 55 -12.06 13.35 15.15
CA ALA A 55 -11.45 12.13 15.71
C ALA A 55 -9.94 12.29 16.00
N GLY A 56 -9.30 13.36 15.54
CA GLY A 56 -7.85 13.55 15.59
C GLY A 56 -7.12 12.51 14.73
N VAL A 57 -7.67 12.18 13.58
CA VAL A 57 -7.15 11.20 12.61
C VAL A 57 -6.83 11.91 11.31
N ALA A 58 -5.79 11.51 10.61
CA ALA A 58 -5.43 12.03 9.30
C ALA A 58 -5.28 10.89 8.28
N LEU A 59 -5.43 11.21 6.99
CA LEU A 59 -5.09 10.26 5.94
C LEU A 59 -3.57 10.12 5.83
N SER A 60 -3.10 8.86 5.72
CA SER A 60 -1.75 8.57 5.27
C SER A 60 -1.69 8.48 3.75
N SER A 61 -2.76 7.94 3.13
CA SER A 61 -2.87 7.83 1.68
C SER A 61 -4.33 7.61 1.25
N ILE A 62 -4.60 7.80 -0.04
CA ILE A 62 -5.75 7.20 -0.73
C ILE A 62 -5.26 5.97 -1.47
N ALA A 63 -5.90 4.82 -1.22
CA ALA A 63 -5.56 3.53 -1.80
C ALA A 63 -6.33 3.28 -3.10
N ALA A 64 -5.85 3.84 -4.21
CA ALA A 64 -6.44 3.69 -5.55
C ALA A 64 -6.05 2.32 -6.16
N TYR A 65 -6.41 1.22 -5.49
CA TYR A 65 -6.03 -0.14 -5.86
C TYR A 65 -6.97 -0.71 -6.92
N ASP A 66 -6.63 -0.47 -8.18
CA ASP A 66 -7.27 -1.10 -9.35
C ASP A 66 -6.26 -1.96 -10.11
N GLY A 67 -6.34 -3.29 -9.93
CA GLY A 67 -5.51 -4.24 -10.71
C GLY A 67 -5.87 -4.27 -12.18
N GLY A 68 -7.04 -3.77 -12.55
CA GLY A 68 -7.56 -3.77 -13.92
C GLY A 68 -7.25 -2.51 -14.75
N LEU A 69 -6.57 -1.51 -14.17
CA LEU A 69 -6.37 -0.20 -14.82
C LEU A 69 -5.69 -0.27 -16.20
N LEU A 70 -4.89 -1.30 -16.47
CA LEU A 70 -4.23 -1.48 -17.77
C LEU A 70 -5.16 -2.00 -18.88
N LYS A 71 -6.37 -2.49 -18.55
CA LYS A 71 -7.34 -2.98 -19.53
C LYS A 71 -7.96 -1.85 -20.35
N ASP A 72 -8.11 -0.68 -19.72
CA ASP A 72 -8.54 0.56 -20.37
C ASP A 72 -7.63 1.70 -19.88
N PRO A 73 -6.51 1.95 -20.57
CA PRO A 73 -5.53 2.95 -20.13
C PRO A 73 -6.10 4.38 -19.99
N LYS A 74 -7.09 4.73 -20.81
CA LYS A 74 -7.73 6.06 -20.73
C LYS A 74 -8.54 6.20 -19.45
N LYS A 75 -9.33 5.19 -19.12
CA LYS A 75 -10.09 5.15 -17.87
C LYS A 75 -9.15 5.05 -16.67
N GLY A 76 -8.16 4.16 -16.70
CA GLY A 76 -7.17 4.00 -15.62
C GLY A 76 -6.43 5.30 -15.31
N LEU A 77 -6.01 6.04 -16.33
CA LEU A 77 -5.40 7.36 -16.15
C LEU A 77 -6.37 8.38 -15.54
N ALA A 78 -7.63 8.39 -16.00
CA ALA A 78 -8.64 9.31 -15.49
C ALA A 78 -8.96 9.03 -14.02
N ASP A 79 -9.14 7.77 -13.65
CA ASP A 79 -9.43 7.33 -12.28
C ASP A 79 -8.24 7.64 -11.34
N LEU A 80 -7.01 7.40 -11.79
CA LEU A 80 -5.81 7.70 -11.00
C LEU A 80 -5.65 9.21 -10.78
N LYS A 81 -5.89 10.04 -11.80
CA LYS A 81 -5.90 11.50 -11.67
C LYS A 81 -6.98 11.99 -10.70
N ALA A 82 -8.17 11.42 -10.74
CA ALA A 82 -9.24 11.74 -9.80
C ALA A 82 -8.84 11.40 -8.35
N ALA A 83 -8.21 10.24 -8.12
CA ALA A 83 -7.69 9.87 -6.80
C ALA A 83 -6.59 10.84 -6.31
N ILE A 84 -5.68 11.24 -7.19
CA ILE A 84 -4.65 12.25 -6.90
C ILE A 84 -5.28 13.59 -6.51
N ASP A 85 -6.29 14.06 -7.25
CA ASP A 85 -7.00 15.29 -6.94
C ASP A 85 -7.70 15.21 -5.58
N ARG A 86 -8.25 14.05 -5.27
CA ARG A 86 -8.90 13.79 -3.99
C ARG A 86 -7.91 13.74 -2.82
N CYS A 87 -6.66 13.28 -3.04
CA CYS A 87 -5.59 13.39 -2.04
C CYS A 87 -5.39 14.83 -1.60
N VAL A 88 -5.32 15.76 -2.55
CA VAL A 88 -5.16 17.20 -2.27
C VAL A 88 -6.33 17.72 -1.44
N ARG A 89 -7.57 17.41 -1.84
CA ARG A 89 -8.77 17.88 -1.13
C ARG A 89 -8.90 17.34 0.29
N LEU A 90 -8.40 16.13 0.53
CA LEU A 90 -8.45 15.47 1.84
C LEU A 90 -7.16 15.66 2.66
N GLY A 91 -6.18 16.39 2.16
CA GLY A 91 -4.98 16.80 2.90
C GLY A 91 -3.94 15.70 3.08
N THR A 92 -3.83 14.75 2.14
CA THR A 92 -2.72 13.81 2.07
C THR A 92 -1.86 14.07 0.83
N ASP A 93 -0.56 13.83 0.92
CA ASP A 93 0.40 13.98 -0.17
C ASP A 93 0.71 12.65 -0.89
N THR A 94 0.02 11.57 -0.55
CA THR A 94 0.33 10.24 -1.05
C THR A 94 -0.90 9.55 -1.64
N CYS A 95 -0.80 9.14 -2.90
CA CYS A 95 -1.75 8.27 -3.58
C CYS A 95 -1.10 6.90 -3.76
N CYS A 96 -1.57 5.90 -3.02
CA CYS A 96 -1.16 4.51 -3.24
C CYS A 96 -1.93 3.92 -4.41
N ALA A 97 -1.25 3.13 -5.25
CA ALA A 97 -1.84 2.51 -6.43
C ALA A 97 -1.25 1.12 -6.68
N LEU A 98 -1.93 0.31 -7.49
CA LEU A 98 -1.35 -0.91 -8.06
C LEU A 98 -0.70 -0.57 -9.41
N ALA A 99 0.41 -1.25 -9.74
CA ALA A 99 1.04 -1.13 -11.05
C ALA A 99 0.19 -1.75 -12.19
N GLY A 100 -0.93 -2.37 -11.85
CA GLY A 100 -1.79 -3.11 -12.77
C GLY A 100 -1.34 -4.56 -12.97
N ILE A 101 -2.22 -5.34 -13.59
CA ILE A 101 -1.97 -6.73 -13.99
C ILE A 101 -1.79 -6.74 -15.51
N ALA A 102 -0.76 -7.43 -16.00
CA ALA A 102 -0.49 -7.52 -17.44
C ALA A 102 -1.74 -8.02 -18.22
N PRO A 103 -2.12 -7.34 -19.30
CA PRO A 103 -3.20 -7.82 -20.16
C PRO A 103 -2.92 -9.22 -20.68
N GLN A 104 -3.98 -9.97 -20.97
CA GLN A 104 -3.85 -11.34 -21.46
C GLN A 104 -2.97 -11.41 -22.73
N GLY A 105 -1.98 -12.27 -22.69
CA GLY A 105 -1.03 -12.47 -23.81
C GLY A 105 0.11 -11.46 -23.89
N MET A 106 0.21 -10.54 -22.93
CA MET A 106 1.31 -9.57 -22.84
C MET A 106 2.25 -9.97 -21.68
N SER A 107 3.56 -9.86 -21.86
CA SER A 107 4.52 -10.04 -20.78
C SER A 107 4.42 -8.88 -19.78
N ARG A 108 4.97 -9.06 -18.57
CA ARG A 108 5.06 -7.96 -17.61
C ARG A 108 5.93 -6.83 -18.13
N GLU A 109 7.03 -7.17 -18.77
CA GLU A 109 7.99 -6.24 -19.35
C GLU A 109 7.34 -5.39 -20.46
N ASP A 110 6.60 -6.03 -21.39
CA ASP A 110 5.89 -5.30 -22.45
C ASP A 110 4.78 -4.42 -21.88
N ALA A 111 4.11 -4.88 -20.81
CA ALA A 111 3.07 -4.10 -20.15
C ALA A 111 3.65 -2.89 -19.39
N ILE A 112 4.87 -3.00 -18.85
CA ILE A 112 5.59 -1.88 -18.24
C ILE A 112 6.01 -0.88 -19.32
N ASP A 113 6.56 -1.35 -20.45
CA ASP A 113 7.05 -0.50 -21.53
C ASP A 113 5.93 0.23 -22.29
N GLY A 114 4.73 -0.33 -22.29
CA GLY A 114 3.56 0.20 -22.96
C GLY A 114 2.51 0.79 -22.01
N PRO A 115 1.40 0.09 -21.74
CA PRO A 115 0.23 0.66 -21.06
C PRO A 115 0.52 1.21 -19.64
N PHE A 116 1.51 0.66 -18.92
CA PHE A 116 1.92 1.25 -17.64
C PHE A 116 2.50 2.65 -17.83
N THR A 117 3.45 2.79 -18.78
CA THR A 117 4.09 4.08 -19.06
C THR A 117 3.07 5.11 -19.56
N ASP A 118 2.10 4.70 -20.37
CA ASP A 118 1.04 5.57 -20.89
C ASP A 118 0.10 6.10 -19.79
N ILE A 119 -0.01 5.38 -18.68
CA ILE A 119 -0.84 5.78 -17.53
C ILE A 119 0.01 6.55 -16.52
N PHE A 120 1.10 5.95 -16.04
CA PHE A 120 1.84 6.48 -14.89
C PHE A 120 2.72 7.68 -15.22
N GLY A 121 3.21 7.82 -16.46
CA GLY A 121 3.89 9.04 -16.91
C GLY A 121 3.01 10.29 -16.74
N PRO A 122 1.87 10.38 -17.44
CA PRO A 122 0.96 11.52 -17.30
C PRO A 122 0.30 11.66 -15.91
N ALA A 123 0.14 10.56 -15.16
CA ALA A 123 -0.37 10.62 -13.79
C ALA A 123 0.65 11.25 -12.84
N CYS A 124 1.93 10.88 -12.96
CA CYS A 124 3.00 11.46 -12.15
C CYS A 124 3.23 12.95 -12.47
N GLU A 125 3.13 13.37 -13.74
CA GLU A 125 3.16 14.79 -14.11
C GLU A 125 2.01 15.56 -13.45
N HIS A 126 0.79 15.01 -13.50
CA HIS A 126 -0.38 15.61 -12.84
C HIS A 126 -0.21 15.71 -11.32
N ALA A 127 0.33 14.67 -10.69
CA ALA A 127 0.60 14.60 -9.26
C ALA A 127 1.72 15.57 -8.83
N ALA A 128 2.78 15.71 -9.62
CA ALA A 128 3.90 16.61 -9.34
C ALA A 128 3.46 18.06 -9.22
N GLY A 129 2.58 18.52 -10.13
CA GLY A 129 1.99 19.86 -10.08
C GLY A 129 1.13 20.15 -8.83
N LYS A 130 0.85 19.13 -8.03
CA LYS A 130 0.02 19.17 -6.82
C LYS A 130 0.78 18.79 -5.55
N GLY A 131 2.06 18.44 -5.67
CA GLY A 131 2.88 17.97 -4.54
C GLY A 131 2.49 16.56 -4.05
N VAL A 132 1.85 15.75 -4.90
CA VAL A 132 1.42 14.39 -4.56
C VAL A 132 2.42 13.36 -5.07
N LYS A 133 2.71 12.38 -4.24
CA LYS A 133 3.51 11.18 -4.55
C LYS A 133 2.59 10.05 -5.00
N VAL A 134 3.01 9.28 -5.98
CA VAL A 134 2.36 8.05 -6.43
C VAL A 134 3.18 6.87 -5.90
N ALA A 135 2.59 6.08 -5.00
CA ALA A 135 3.25 4.98 -4.32
C ALA A 135 2.67 3.63 -4.78
N LEU A 136 3.45 2.87 -5.54
CA LEU A 136 3.03 1.56 -6.06
C LEU A 136 3.19 0.48 -5.00
N GLU A 137 2.11 -0.24 -4.70
CA GLU A 137 2.20 -1.43 -3.88
C GLU A 137 2.84 -2.59 -4.65
N ASN A 138 3.82 -3.23 -4.04
CA ASN A 138 4.54 -4.37 -4.62
C ASN A 138 3.78 -5.71 -4.47
N TRP A 139 2.48 -5.71 -4.73
CA TRP A 139 1.72 -6.95 -4.77
C TRP A 139 2.21 -7.86 -5.89
N TYR A 140 2.56 -9.11 -5.55
CA TYR A 140 3.20 -10.09 -6.46
C TYR A 140 2.39 -10.40 -7.72
N ALA A 141 1.07 -10.19 -7.71
CA ALA A 141 0.22 -10.42 -8.88
C ALA A 141 0.25 -9.27 -9.90
N THR A 142 0.83 -8.12 -9.55
CA THR A 142 0.96 -6.95 -10.43
C THR A 142 2.21 -7.00 -11.29
N LEU A 143 2.47 -5.93 -12.05
CA LEU A 143 3.66 -5.80 -12.87
C LEU A 143 4.96 -5.80 -12.05
N ILE A 144 4.92 -5.29 -10.80
CA ILE A 144 6.13 -5.07 -9.98
C ILE A 144 6.37 -6.20 -8.96
N MET A 145 6.43 -7.44 -9.43
CA MET A 145 6.57 -8.63 -8.57
C MET A 145 7.92 -8.71 -7.85
N HIS A 146 9.02 -8.27 -8.47
CA HIS A 146 10.40 -8.32 -7.96
C HIS A 146 11.21 -7.09 -8.39
N PHE A 147 12.43 -6.96 -7.89
CA PHE A 147 13.24 -5.74 -8.03
C PHE A 147 13.60 -5.39 -9.48
N ASP A 148 13.83 -6.35 -10.38
CA ASP A 148 14.08 -6.04 -11.80
C ASP A 148 12.87 -5.34 -12.45
N HIS A 149 11.66 -5.68 -12.04
CA HIS A 149 10.46 -4.95 -12.48
C HIS A 149 10.37 -3.55 -11.85
N TRP A 150 10.82 -3.39 -10.59
CA TRP A 150 10.87 -2.07 -9.94
C TRP A 150 11.85 -1.14 -10.65
N ASP A 151 13.04 -1.64 -10.97
CA ASP A 151 14.04 -0.90 -11.73
C ASP A 151 13.47 -0.47 -13.09
N ARG A 152 12.80 -1.41 -13.79
CA ARG A 152 12.19 -1.14 -15.10
C ARG A 152 11.10 -0.06 -15.02
N VAL A 153 10.19 -0.09 -14.05
CA VAL A 153 9.16 0.96 -13.92
C VAL A 153 9.77 2.33 -13.61
N LEU A 154 10.82 2.38 -12.79
CA LEU A 154 11.53 3.63 -12.50
C LEU A 154 12.35 4.13 -13.70
N GLU A 155 12.87 3.24 -14.52
CA GLU A 155 13.53 3.61 -15.79
C GLU A 155 12.53 4.16 -16.81
N ARG A 156 11.36 3.51 -16.97
CA ARG A 156 10.33 3.93 -17.92
C ARG A 156 9.58 5.18 -17.51
N VAL A 157 9.39 5.38 -16.21
CA VAL A 157 8.75 6.58 -15.64
C VAL A 157 9.71 7.18 -14.59
N PRO A 158 10.70 7.97 -15.02
CA PRO A 158 11.76 8.48 -14.13
C PRO A 158 11.30 9.62 -13.21
N ALA A 159 10.01 9.89 -13.14
CA ALA A 159 9.43 10.92 -12.28
C ALA A 159 9.82 10.69 -10.80
N THR A 160 10.34 11.71 -10.13
CA THR A 160 10.84 11.60 -8.76
C THR A 160 9.73 11.40 -7.73
N ASN A 161 8.48 11.68 -8.09
CA ASN A 161 7.29 11.44 -7.29
C ASN A 161 6.60 10.10 -7.59
N LEU A 162 7.22 9.22 -8.41
CA LEU A 162 6.87 7.81 -8.50
C LEU A 162 7.76 7.00 -7.56
N GLY A 163 7.16 6.16 -6.74
CA GLY A 163 7.87 5.28 -5.81
C GLY A 163 6.97 4.16 -5.31
N PHE A 164 7.22 3.69 -4.11
CA PHE A 164 6.62 2.46 -3.61
C PHE A 164 5.83 2.68 -2.31
N ASN A 165 4.70 2.01 -2.23
CA ASN A 165 4.09 1.57 -0.99
C ASN A 165 4.70 0.20 -0.67
N TYR A 166 5.72 0.21 0.18
CA TYR A 166 6.60 -0.93 0.40
C TYR A 166 5.97 -1.95 1.33
N ASP A 167 5.67 -3.15 0.84
CA ASP A 167 5.16 -4.27 1.63
C ASP A 167 6.20 -5.40 1.72
N PRO A 168 6.79 -5.64 2.89
CA PRO A 168 7.78 -6.71 3.07
C PRO A 168 7.18 -8.10 2.94
N SER A 169 5.88 -8.27 3.20
CA SER A 169 5.22 -9.57 3.23
C SER A 169 5.21 -10.25 1.86
N HIS A 170 5.00 -9.47 0.80
CA HIS A 170 4.99 -9.97 -0.57
C HIS A 170 6.37 -10.46 -1.05
N LEU A 171 7.44 -9.87 -0.54
CA LEU A 171 8.81 -10.25 -0.90
C LEU A 171 9.29 -11.45 -0.08
N LEU A 172 8.89 -11.54 1.19
CA LEU A 172 9.36 -12.55 2.14
C LEU A 172 9.12 -13.99 1.67
N TRP A 173 7.87 -14.32 1.33
CA TRP A 173 7.53 -15.69 0.94
C TRP A 173 8.13 -16.07 -0.43
N GLN A 174 8.43 -15.09 -1.27
CA GLN A 174 9.14 -15.29 -2.53
C GLN A 174 10.65 -15.49 -2.35
N GLY A 175 11.18 -15.33 -1.12
CA GLY A 175 12.61 -15.42 -0.84
C GLY A 175 13.41 -14.19 -1.29
N ILE A 176 12.74 -13.08 -1.59
CA ILE A 176 13.39 -11.82 -1.99
C ILE A 176 13.84 -11.08 -0.73
N ASP A 177 15.05 -10.52 -0.74
CA ASP A 177 15.61 -9.79 0.41
C ASP A 177 14.92 -8.42 0.59
N TYR A 178 13.79 -8.43 1.30
CA TYR A 178 13.04 -7.23 1.60
C TYR A 178 13.79 -6.25 2.53
N LEU A 179 14.79 -6.69 3.25
CA LEU A 179 15.61 -5.80 4.08
C LEU A 179 16.61 -5.01 3.22
N ALA A 180 17.28 -5.66 2.27
CA ALA A 180 18.16 -4.98 1.31
C ALA A 180 17.37 -4.01 0.42
N GLY A 181 16.17 -4.37 0.02
CA GLY A 181 15.29 -3.51 -0.80
C GLY A 181 14.98 -2.16 -0.16
N VAL A 182 14.89 -2.06 1.18
CA VAL A 182 14.69 -0.78 1.88
C VAL A 182 15.82 0.20 1.57
N GLU A 183 17.06 -0.27 1.60
CA GLU A 183 18.22 0.60 1.34
C GLU A 183 18.39 0.90 -0.16
N THR A 184 18.11 -0.10 -1.01
CA THR A 184 18.20 0.04 -2.47
C THR A 184 17.22 1.10 -3.00
N TYR A 185 16.00 1.12 -2.49
CA TYR A 185 14.94 2.03 -2.94
C TYR A 185 14.65 3.17 -1.95
N ALA A 186 15.62 3.53 -1.11
CA ALA A 186 15.47 4.50 -0.03
C ALA A 186 14.75 5.80 -0.43
N SER A 187 15.12 6.39 -1.58
CA SER A 187 14.52 7.65 -2.07
C SER A 187 13.15 7.46 -2.72
N ARG A 188 12.67 6.24 -2.82
CA ARG A 188 11.42 5.87 -3.51
C ARG A 188 10.39 5.22 -2.58
N ILE A 189 10.66 5.05 -1.30
CA ILE A 189 9.68 4.54 -0.33
C ILE A 189 8.89 5.73 0.21
N PHE A 190 7.64 5.86 -0.22
CA PHE A 190 6.75 6.96 0.16
C PHE A 190 5.68 6.55 1.16
N HIS A 191 5.36 5.28 1.20
CA HIS A 191 4.40 4.67 2.11
C HIS A 191 4.85 3.24 2.43
N THR A 192 4.34 2.63 3.50
CA THR A 192 4.63 1.22 3.78
C THR A 192 3.40 0.49 4.26
N HIS A 193 3.21 -0.72 3.77
CA HIS A 193 2.30 -1.67 4.39
C HIS A 193 2.98 -2.42 5.53
N ALA A 194 2.21 -2.69 6.55
CA ALA A 194 2.59 -3.56 7.66
C ALA A 194 1.69 -4.79 7.64
N LYS A 195 2.09 -5.76 6.84
CA LYS A 195 1.52 -7.09 6.71
C LYS A 195 2.61 -8.11 6.95
N ASP A 196 2.32 -9.17 7.65
CA ASP A 196 3.28 -10.24 7.93
C ASP A 196 2.95 -11.50 7.13
N THR A 197 3.88 -12.42 7.07
CA THR A 197 3.72 -13.69 6.38
C THR A 197 4.16 -14.86 7.28
N GLU A 198 3.21 -15.72 7.60
CA GLU A 198 3.49 -17.03 8.14
C GLU A 198 3.99 -17.96 7.03
N VAL A 199 5.07 -18.68 7.28
CA VAL A 199 5.60 -19.75 6.40
C VAL A 199 5.67 -21.05 7.17
N ARG A 200 5.02 -22.10 6.67
CA ARG A 200 4.96 -23.43 7.26
C ARG A 200 6.00 -24.35 6.61
N ASP A 201 7.19 -24.41 7.19
CA ASP A 201 8.32 -25.18 6.64
C ASP A 201 8.03 -26.66 6.49
N GLU A 202 7.20 -27.23 7.39
CA GLU A 202 6.79 -28.64 7.31
C GLU A 202 5.94 -28.91 6.05
N VAL A 203 5.15 -27.93 5.63
CA VAL A 203 4.37 -28.03 4.38
C VAL A 203 5.29 -27.89 3.18
N VAL A 204 6.18 -26.88 3.18
CA VAL A 204 7.17 -26.70 2.10
C VAL A 204 8.00 -27.96 1.89
N ARG A 205 8.49 -28.58 2.98
CA ARG A 205 9.27 -29.85 2.88
C ARG A 205 8.48 -31.01 2.30
N ARG A 206 7.16 -30.95 2.34
CA ARG A 206 6.29 -32.02 1.82
C ARG A 206 5.86 -31.79 0.37
N VAL A 207 5.49 -30.56 0.02
CA VAL A 207 4.86 -30.25 -1.28
C VAL A 207 5.70 -29.34 -2.17
N GLY A 208 6.79 -28.78 -1.66
CA GLY A 208 7.60 -27.78 -2.38
C GLY A 208 6.96 -26.40 -2.41
N VAL A 209 7.67 -25.45 -3.02
CA VAL A 209 7.21 -24.05 -3.13
C VAL A 209 6.05 -23.87 -4.13
N ASP A 210 5.93 -24.79 -5.08
CA ASP A 210 4.80 -24.82 -6.05
C ASP A 210 3.55 -25.48 -5.47
N GLY A 211 3.65 -26.11 -4.29
CA GLY A 211 2.53 -26.73 -3.62
C GLY A 211 1.66 -25.71 -2.89
N PRO A 212 0.42 -26.10 -2.49
CA PRO A 212 -0.50 -25.19 -1.81
C PRO A 212 -0.20 -25.06 -0.31
N ASP A 213 -0.80 -24.03 0.29
CA ASP A 213 -1.00 -23.88 1.74
C ASP A 213 0.27 -23.80 2.60
N TRP A 214 1.43 -23.48 2.07
CA TRP A 214 2.66 -23.39 2.83
C TRP A 214 2.95 -21.98 3.37
N TRP A 215 2.21 -20.96 2.93
CA TRP A 215 2.26 -19.61 3.45
C TRP A 215 0.87 -18.97 3.50
N ARG A 216 0.71 -17.94 4.33
CA ARG A 216 -0.45 -17.06 4.37
C ARG A 216 -0.07 -15.70 4.94
N TYR A 217 -0.85 -14.70 4.63
CA TYR A 217 -0.71 -13.41 5.31
C TYR A 217 -1.29 -13.48 6.72
N CYS A 218 -0.68 -12.69 7.62
CA CYS A 218 -1.08 -12.61 9.01
C CYS A 218 -0.78 -11.20 9.58
N ILE A 219 -1.22 -11.00 10.81
CA ILE A 219 -1.00 -9.76 11.55
C ILE A 219 0.51 -9.60 11.86
N PRO A 220 1.06 -8.35 11.81
CA PRO A 220 2.44 -8.09 12.21
C PRO A 220 2.80 -8.70 13.56
N GLY A 221 3.89 -9.48 13.56
CA GLY A 221 4.37 -10.23 14.72
C GLY A 221 3.91 -11.67 14.81
N GLN A 222 3.03 -12.11 13.92
CA GLN A 222 2.60 -13.52 13.85
C GLN A 222 3.24 -14.28 12.67
N GLY A 223 4.08 -13.63 11.90
CA GLY A 223 4.79 -14.19 10.76
C GLY A 223 6.31 -14.15 10.93
N ARG A 224 7.01 -14.02 9.80
CA ARG A 224 8.46 -14.06 9.73
C ARG A 224 9.13 -12.75 9.33
N VAL A 225 8.38 -11.66 9.17
CA VAL A 225 8.97 -10.35 8.93
C VAL A 225 9.75 -9.93 10.18
N LYS A 226 11.01 -9.59 10.00
CA LYS A 226 11.90 -9.12 11.07
C LYS A 226 11.64 -7.64 11.35
N TRP A 227 10.52 -7.33 11.99
CA TRP A 227 10.03 -5.97 12.19
C TRP A 227 11.03 -5.02 12.82
N GLY A 228 11.79 -5.48 13.82
CA GLY A 228 12.83 -4.67 14.45
C GLY A 228 13.92 -4.25 13.46
N GLU A 229 14.41 -5.18 12.62
CA GLU A 229 15.42 -4.89 11.58
C GLU A 229 14.81 -4.00 10.47
N TYR A 230 13.57 -4.29 10.03
CA TYR A 230 12.87 -3.53 9.00
C TYR A 230 12.67 -2.06 9.42
N VAL A 231 12.12 -1.82 10.60
CA VAL A 231 11.90 -0.48 11.15
C VAL A 231 13.23 0.27 11.37
N ALA A 232 14.28 -0.43 11.82
CA ALA A 232 15.60 0.17 11.97
C ALA A 232 16.19 0.63 10.63
N ARG A 233 15.97 -0.13 9.54
CA ARG A 233 16.39 0.27 8.19
C ARG A 233 15.57 1.44 7.65
N LEU A 234 14.25 1.44 7.86
CA LEU A 234 13.40 2.59 7.52
C LEU A 234 13.88 3.88 8.20
N ARG A 235 14.22 3.82 9.50
CA ARG A 235 14.83 4.97 10.20
C ARG A 235 16.16 5.40 9.59
N ARG A 236 17.01 4.46 9.22
CA ARG A 236 18.33 4.74 8.63
C ARG A 236 18.23 5.49 7.32
N ILE A 237 17.23 5.20 6.50
CA ILE A 237 16.96 5.92 5.26
C ILE A 237 16.19 7.24 5.45
N GLY A 238 15.84 7.60 6.69
CA GLY A 238 15.09 8.82 7.02
C GLY A 238 13.58 8.71 6.77
N TYR A 239 13.03 7.51 6.61
CA TYR A 239 11.58 7.34 6.49
C TYR A 239 10.89 7.63 7.83
N ASP A 240 9.98 8.58 7.84
CA ASP A 240 9.19 8.99 9.01
C ASP A 240 7.66 8.97 8.73
N GLY A 241 7.24 8.14 7.80
CA GLY A 241 5.84 8.00 7.41
C GLY A 241 5.05 7.02 8.30
N VAL A 242 4.14 6.29 7.69
CA VAL A 242 3.23 5.36 8.35
C VAL A 242 3.69 3.91 8.14
N LEU A 243 3.48 3.08 9.17
CA LEU A 243 3.38 1.63 9.05
C LEU A 243 1.89 1.30 8.97
N SER A 244 1.34 1.20 7.76
CA SER A 244 -0.08 0.98 7.50
C SER A 244 -0.40 -0.51 7.60
N ILE A 245 -1.06 -0.94 8.67
CA ILE A 245 -1.45 -2.35 8.83
C ILE A 245 -2.42 -2.72 7.70
N GLU A 246 -2.03 -3.65 6.86
CA GLU A 246 -2.92 -4.31 5.91
C GLU A 246 -3.36 -5.65 6.48
N HIS A 247 -4.59 -5.68 6.97
CA HIS A 247 -5.13 -6.86 7.65
C HIS A 247 -5.77 -7.81 6.65
N GLU A 248 -5.08 -8.92 6.37
CA GLU A 248 -5.55 -10.04 5.53
C GLU A 248 -5.53 -11.38 6.28
N ASP A 249 -5.49 -11.35 7.62
CA ASP A 249 -5.57 -12.56 8.45
C ASP A 249 -7.03 -13.02 8.62
N GLY A 250 -7.38 -14.13 7.97
CA GLY A 250 -8.74 -14.68 8.05
C GLY A 250 -9.14 -15.28 9.39
N PHE A 251 -8.20 -15.41 10.35
CA PHE A 251 -8.46 -16.01 11.65
C PHE A 251 -8.75 -15.00 12.77
N ILE A 252 -8.47 -13.72 12.53
CA ILE A 252 -8.60 -12.67 13.54
C ILE A 252 -9.62 -11.64 13.05
N PRO A 253 -10.60 -11.24 13.89
CA PRO A 253 -11.53 -10.17 13.54
C PRO A 253 -10.77 -8.86 13.21
N PRO A 254 -11.23 -8.05 12.22
CA PRO A 254 -10.49 -6.91 11.74
C PRO A 254 -10.05 -5.90 12.82
N LYS A 255 -10.97 -5.51 13.71
CA LYS A 255 -10.65 -4.56 14.78
C LYS A 255 -9.60 -5.09 15.76
N ASP A 256 -9.70 -6.37 16.10
CA ASP A 256 -8.77 -7.01 17.02
C ASP A 256 -7.38 -7.15 16.38
N GLY A 257 -7.34 -7.55 15.10
CA GLY A 257 -6.10 -7.68 14.35
C GLY A 257 -5.36 -6.35 14.18
N VAL A 258 -6.08 -5.26 13.88
CA VAL A 258 -5.48 -3.92 13.81
C VAL A 258 -4.87 -3.52 15.16
N LEU A 259 -5.58 -3.76 16.29
CA LEU A 259 -5.07 -3.40 17.62
C LEU A 259 -3.89 -4.27 18.04
N LEU A 260 -3.90 -5.57 17.71
CA LEU A 260 -2.77 -6.47 17.96
C LEU A 260 -1.53 -6.04 17.18
N GLY A 261 -1.68 -5.80 15.87
CA GLY A 261 -0.58 -5.33 15.02
C GLY A 261 -0.05 -3.98 15.47
N LYS A 262 -0.93 -3.03 15.82
CA LYS A 262 -0.53 -1.73 16.38
C LYS A 262 0.32 -1.90 17.63
N LYS A 263 -0.18 -2.62 18.63
CA LYS A 263 0.54 -2.86 19.87
C LYS A 263 1.91 -3.50 19.66
N TYR A 264 2.02 -4.38 18.68
CA TYR A 264 3.28 -5.05 18.36
C TYR A 264 4.26 -4.09 17.67
N LEU A 265 3.81 -3.33 16.66
CA LEU A 265 4.67 -2.42 15.90
C LEU A 265 5.15 -1.23 16.72
N GLU A 266 4.35 -0.73 17.65
CA GLU A 266 4.70 0.39 18.55
C GLU A 266 5.91 0.11 19.43
N GLN A 267 6.34 -1.15 19.58
CA GLN A 267 7.56 -1.49 20.32
C GLN A 267 8.84 -1.08 19.57
N PHE A 268 8.74 -0.81 18.27
CA PHE A 268 9.89 -0.53 17.41
C PHE A 268 9.97 0.92 16.93
N ILE A 269 8.94 1.75 17.10
CA ILE A 269 8.87 3.14 16.59
C ILE A 269 9.06 4.19 17.68
#